data_bcca78f5189941582e26068f5eecf74b
#
_entry.id   bcca78f5189941582e26068f5eecf74b
#
_cell.length_a   1.000
_cell.length_b   1.000
_cell.length_c   1.000
_cell.angle_alpha   90.00
_cell.angle_beta   90.00
_cell.angle_gamma   90.00
#
_symmetry.space_group_name_H-M   'P 1'
#
loop_
_entity.id
_entity.type
_entity.pdbx_description
1 polymer ?
#
loop_
_entity_poly.entity_id
_entity_poly.type
_entity_poly.pdbx_seq_one_letter_code
_entity_poly.pdbx_strand_id
1 'polypeptide(L)'
;MIHSIKKQLMAAYQMKDLGAATLYLGIRITRDGKQRSIWIDQEDYIHNALTRFNLLNANDTKTPLPEGVHLVAATEPMSPEKLTRYQQLIGTLLYASIGTRPDIAFAVTRLSRYNTNPTDEHHRYTQYILKYLKGTIKTHIHYDGSSHAGLIGYSDSDWGENKDDRHSTSGQVFTLFNGAISWRSR
;
A
#
# COMPACT_ATOMS: atom_id res chain seq x y z
N MET A 1 -14.71 -4.21 30.01
CA MET A 1 -13.25 -4.02 29.84
C MET A 1 -12.91 -2.70 29.14
N ILE A 2 -13.24 -2.44 27.88
CA ILE A 2 -12.90 -1.19 27.15
C ILE A 2 -13.39 0.07 27.88
N HIS A 3 -14.64 0.10 28.34
CA HIS A 3 -15.20 1.24 29.06
C HIS A 3 -14.44 1.56 30.37
N SER A 4 -14.00 0.54 31.11
CA SER A 4 -13.18 0.72 32.31
C SER A 4 -11.81 1.32 32.00
N ILE A 5 -11.15 0.85 30.92
CA ILE A 5 -9.85 1.39 30.50
C ILE A 5 -9.99 2.85 30.06
N LYS A 6 -11.01 3.17 29.25
CA LYS A 6 -11.29 4.57 28.84
C LYS A 6 -11.47 5.48 30.05
N LYS A 7 -12.24 5.03 31.06
CA LYS A 7 -12.47 5.80 32.29
C LYS A 7 -11.18 6.05 33.09
N GLN A 8 -10.29 5.05 33.18
CA GLN A 8 -8.99 5.20 33.85
C GLN A 8 -8.07 6.18 33.10
N LEU A 9 -8.02 6.10 31.76
CA LEU A 9 -7.23 7.01 30.94
C LEU A 9 -7.75 8.46 31.03
N MET A 10 -9.06 8.66 30.98
CA MET A 10 -9.67 9.99 31.12
C MET A 10 -9.52 10.59 32.53
N ALA A 11 -9.35 9.76 33.55
CA ALA A 11 -9.06 10.23 34.91
C ALA A 11 -7.58 10.62 35.09
N ALA A 12 -6.66 9.97 34.36
CA ALA A 12 -5.23 10.23 34.45
C ALA A 12 -4.76 11.35 33.50
N TYR A 13 -5.45 11.56 32.38
CA TYR A 13 -5.07 12.49 31.32
C TYR A 13 -6.26 13.31 30.84
N GLN A 14 -6.01 14.56 30.41
CA GLN A 14 -7.04 15.38 29.73
C GLN A 14 -7.31 14.79 28.34
N MET A 15 -8.31 13.93 28.24
CA MET A 15 -8.66 13.20 27.01
C MET A 15 -10.15 13.31 26.71
N LYS A 16 -10.49 13.26 25.42
CA LYS A 16 -11.88 13.17 24.95
C LYS A 16 -12.08 11.83 24.25
N ASP A 17 -13.11 11.10 24.60
CA ASP A 17 -13.53 9.90 23.87
C ASP A 17 -14.25 10.34 22.58
N LEU A 18 -13.66 10.00 21.43
CA LEU A 18 -14.21 10.30 20.09
C LEU A 18 -15.11 9.17 19.57
N GLY A 19 -15.37 8.15 20.37
CA GLY A 19 -16.17 7.00 19.96
C GLY A 19 -15.39 5.95 19.16
N ALA A 20 -16.08 5.28 18.23
CA ALA A 20 -15.47 4.30 17.35
C ALA A 20 -14.63 5.00 16.27
N ALA A 21 -13.38 4.56 16.09
CA ALA A 21 -12.53 5.11 15.02
C ALA A 21 -13.13 4.80 13.65
N THR A 22 -13.35 5.85 12.84
CA THR A 22 -13.78 5.76 11.44
C THR A 22 -12.64 6.12 10.47
N LEU A 23 -11.64 6.86 10.97
CA LEU A 23 -10.43 7.23 10.25
C LEU A 23 -9.25 7.09 11.21
N TYR A 24 -8.19 6.41 10.76
CA TYR A 24 -6.94 6.27 11.52
C TYR A 24 -5.75 6.31 10.57
N LEU A 25 -4.87 7.29 10.74
CA LEU A 25 -3.69 7.50 9.90
C LEU A 25 -4.02 7.48 8.39
N GLY A 26 -5.11 8.16 7.98
CA GLY A 26 -5.53 8.19 6.58
C GLY A 26 -6.16 6.89 6.05
N ILE A 27 -6.35 5.89 6.91
CA ILE A 27 -7.09 4.66 6.60
C ILE A 27 -8.52 4.82 7.09
N ARG A 28 -9.48 4.71 6.17
CA ARG A 28 -10.90 4.69 6.50
C ARG A 28 -11.29 3.32 7.05
N ILE A 29 -12.09 3.31 8.10
CA ILE A 29 -12.55 2.09 8.78
C ILE A 29 -14.06 2.09 8.78
N THR A 30 -14.66 1.18 8.03
CA THR A 30 -16.11 0.95 7.99
C THR A 30 -16.44 -0.33 8.75
N ARG A 31 -17.48 -0.31 9.57
CA ARG A 31 -17.92 -1.47 10.38
C ARG A 31 -19.39 -1.72 10.20
N ASP A 32 -19.74 -3.00 10.04
CA ASP A 32 -21.10 -3.49 10.17
C ASP A 32 -21.15 -4.49 11.35
N GLY A 33 -21.74 -4.06 12.45
CA GLY A 33 -21.87 -4.90 13.64
C GLY A 33 -22.85 -6.06 13.49
N LYS A 34 -23.84 -5.95 12.58
CA LYS A 34 -24.81 -7.01 12.31
C LYS A 34 -24.17 -8.14 11.50
N GLN A 35 -23.37 -7.76 10.49
CA GLN A 35 -22.63 -8.70 9.66
C GLN A 35 -21.27 -9.08 10.28
N ARG A 36 -20.89 -8.47 11.42
CA ARG A 36 -19.58 -8.66 12.07
C ARG A 36 -18.42 -8.39 11.11
N SER A 37 -18.59 -7.45 10.21
CA SER A 37 -17.62 -7.14 9.15
C SER A 37 -16.93 -5.81 9.37
N ILE A 38 -15.66 -5.75 8.96
CA ILE A 38 -14.83 -4.54 8.93
C ILE A 38 -14.21 -4.41 7.55
N TRP A 39 -14.28 -3.20 6.98
CA TRP A 39 -13.58 -2.81 5.76
C TRP A 39 -12.59 -1.71 6.07
N ILE A 40 -11.40 -1.81 5.51
CA ILE A 40 -10.38 -0.76 5.59
C ILE A 40 -9.90 -0.40 4.20
N ASP A 41 -9.80 0.88 3.92
CA ASP A 41 -9.35 1.41 2.63
C ASP A 41 -8.62 2.75 2.78
N GLN A 42 -8.01 3.19 1.69
CA GLN A 42 -7.30 4.47 1.58
C GLN A 42 -7.81 5.28 0.38
N GLU A 43 -9.12 5.24 0.07
CA GLU A 43 -9.71 5.93 -1.08
C GLU A 43 -9.33 7.42 -1.10
N ASP A 44 -9.54 8.15 0.02
CA ASP A 44 -9.24 9.57 0.12
C ASP A 44 -7.74 9.86 -0.04
N TYR A 45 -6.88 9.00 0.53
CA TYR A 45 -5.44 9.12 0.38
C TYR A 45 -5.00 8.97 -1.08
N ILE A 46 -5.52 7.95 -1.77
CA ILE A 46 -5.22 7.69 -3.18
C ILE A 46 -5.73 8.84 -4.05
N HIS A 47 -6.94 9.35 -3.79
CA HIS A 47 -7.49 10.50 -4.50
C HIS A 47 -6.60 11.75 -4.35
N ASN A 48 -6.14 12.05 -3.13
CA ASN A 48 -5.22 13.15 -2.86
C ASN A 48 -3.85 12.96 -3.56
N ALA A 49 -3.34 11.72 -3.60
CA ALA A 49 -2.13 11.39 -4.34
C ALA A 49 -2.30 11.64 -5.85
N LEU A 50 -3.40 11.19 -6.44
CA LEU A 50 -3.70 11.42 -7.86
C LEU A 50 -3.81 12.93 -8.18
N THR A 51 -4.41 13.71 -7.30
CA THR A 51 -4.47 15.18 -7.42
C THR A 51 -3.08 15.79 -7.39
N ARG A 52 -2.28 15.44 -6.38
CA ARG A 52 -0.91 15.95 -6.17
C ARG A 52 0.01 15.69 -7.37
N PHE A 53 -0.13 14.55 -8.02
CA PHE A 53 0.70 14.14 -9.14
C PHE A 53 0.07 14.42 -10.52
N ASN A 54 -1.09 15.13 -10.57
CA ASN A 54 -1.82 15.49 -11.78
C ASN A 54 -2.28 14.27 -12.62
N LEU A 55 -2.73 13.19 -11.98
CA LEU A 55 -3.14 11.95 -12.63
C LEU A 55 -4.64 11.65 -12.53
N LEU A 56 -5.47 12.57 -12.02
CA LEU A 56 -6.92 12.39 -11.94
C LEU A 56 -7.58 12.09 -13.28
N ASN A 57 -7.11 12.74 -14.34
CA ASN A 57 -7.65 12.59 -15.70
C ASN A 57 -6.86 11.59 -16.57
N ALA A 58 -5.85 10.91 -16.02
CA ALA A 58 -5.10 9.91 -16.75
C ALA A 58 -5.94 8.65 -16.99
N ASN A 59 -5.68 7.92 -18.06
CA ASN A 59 -6.28 6.60 -18.27
C ASN A 59 -5.76 5.63 -17.20
N ASP A 60 -6.63 4.79 -16.64
CA ASP A 60 -6.28 3.74 -15.70
C ASP A 60 -5.58 2.57 -16.40
N THR A 61 -4.86 1.78 -15.60
CA THR A 61 -4.19 0.55 -16.04
C THR A 61 -4.78 -0.66 -15.30
N LYS A 62 -4.62 -1.86 -15.90
CA LYS A 62 -5.22 -3.09 -15.37
C LYS A 62 -4.32 -3.83 -14.38
N THR A 63 -3.02 -3.57 -14.41
CA THR A 63 -2.00 -4.23 -13.57
C THR A 63 -1.12 -3.17 -12.90
N PRO A 64 -0.52 -3.46 -11.72
CA PRO A 64 0.41 -2.53 -11.06
C PRO A 64 1.69 -2.25 -11.87
N LEU A 65 2.17 -3.26 -12.60
CA LEU A 65 3.27 -3.15 -13.56
C LEU A 65 2.92 -3.93 -14.83
N PRO A 66 3.42 -3.52 -16.01
CA PRO A 66 3.35 -4.33 -17.21
C PRO A 66 4.14 -5.65 -17.05
N GLU A 67 3.82 -6.65 -17.85
CA GLU A 67 4.63 -7.86 -17.96
C GLU A 67 5.99 -7.57 -18.59
N GLY A 68 6.99 -8.35 -18.24
CA GLY A 68 8.33 -8.27 -18.85
C GLY A 68 9.12 -6.99 -18.53
N VAL A 69 8.74 -6.23 -17.52
CA VAL A 69 9.48 -5.03 -17.10
C VAL A 69 10.87 -5.41 -16.61
N HIS A 70 11.90 -4.88 -17.29
CA HIS A 70 13.29 -4.99 -16.88
C HIS A 70 13.78 -3.64 -16.37
N LEU A 71 14.10 -3.58 -15.08
CA LEU A 71 14.59 -2.37 -14.41
C LEU A 71 16.12 -2.48 -14.30
N VAL A 72 16.83 -1.42 -14.65
CA VAL A 72 18.29 -1.31 -14.49
C VAL A 72 18.61 0.07 -13.93
N ALA A 73 19.64 0.14 -13.08
CA ALA A 73 20.07 1.40 -12.50
C ALA A 73 20.53 2.39 -13.61
N ALA A 74 20.32 3.69 -13.36
CA ALA A 74 20.80 4.72 -14.27
C ALA A 74 22.34 4.76 -14.27
N THR A 75 22.94 4.99 -15.43
CA THR A 75 24.38 5.23 -15.57
C THR A 75 24.75 6.67 -15.24
N GLU A 76 23.81 7.59 -15.43
CA GLU A 76 23.97 9.02 -15.14
C GLU A 76 22.94 9.46 -14.08
N PRO A 77 23.30 10.38 -13.17
CA PRO A 77 22.38 10.85 -12.15
C PRO A 77 21.23 11.66 -12.76
N MET A 78 20.02 11.44 -12.24
CA MET A 78 18.85 12.24 -12.58
C MET A 78 18.98 13.67 -11.99
N SER A 79 18.32 14.67 -12.59
CA SER A 79 18.30 16.02 -11.99
C SER A 79 17.69 16.00 -10.58
N PRO A 80 18.14 16.86 -9.66
CA PRO A 80 17.67 16.88 -8.26
C PRO A 80 16.14 17.00 -8.13
N GLU A 81 15.49 17.80 -9.01
CA GLU A 81 14.06 18.01 -9.00
C GLU A 81 13.30 16.72 -9.38
N LYS A 82 13.76 16.05 -10.44
CA LYS A 82 13.17 14.79 -10.88
C LYS A 82 13.39 13.69 -9.85
N LEU A 83 14.58 13.61 -9.25
CA LEU A 83 14.90 12.66 -8.18
C LEU A 83 13.99 12.86 -6.98
N THR A 84 13.84 14.11 -6.51
CA THR A 84 12.94 14.45 -5.40
C THR A 84 11.50 14.04 -5.72
N ARG A 85 11.03 14.29 -6.95
CA ARG A 85 9.68 13.91 -7.36
C ARG A 85 9.51 12.38 -7.41
N TYR A 86 10.51 11.65 -7.87
CA TYR A 86 10.52 10.18 -7.84
C TYR A 86 10.42 9.65 -6.40
N GLN A 87 11.25 10.16 -5.50
CA GLN A 87 11.25 9.77 -4.08
C GLN A 87 9.92 10.08 -3.39
N GLN A 88 9.27 11.20 -3.72
CA GLN A 88 7.92 11.52 -3.24
C GLN A 88 6.87 10.53 -3.75
N LEU A 89 6.96 10.12 -5.02
CA LEU A 89 6.10 9.09 -5.61
C LEU A 89 6.29 7.75 -4.90
N ILE A 90 7.53 7.30 -4.73
CA ILE A 90 7.85 6.05 -4.02
C ILE A 90 7.32 6.08 -2.59
N GLY A 91 7.55 7.15 -1.83
CA GLY A 91 7.04 7.28 -0.47
C GLY A 91 5.52 7.24 -0.40
N THR A 92 4.83 7.88 -1.36
CA THR A 92 3.37 7.85 -1.47
C THR A 92 2.86 6.44 -1.75
N LEU A 93 3.48 5.73 -2.69
CA LEU A 93 3.11 4.36 -3.06
C LEU A 93 3.44 3.34 -1.95
N LEU A 94 4.58 3.50 -1.26
CA LEU A 94 4.94 2.67 -0.10
C LEU A 94 3.89 2.78 1.00
N TYR A 95 3.43 3.99 1.32
CA TYR A 95 2.39 4.18 2.33
C TYR A 95 1.07 3.48 1.94
N ALA A 96 0.65 3.60 0.69
CA ALA A 96 -0.53 2.88 0.20
C ALA A 96 -0.33 1.36 0.28
N SER A 97 0.84 0.85 -0.14
CA SER A 97 1.14 -0.58 -0.19
C SER A 97 1.14 -1.24 1.19
N ILE A 98 1.67 -0.57 2.21
CA ILE A 98 1.73 -1.10 3.59
C ILE A 98 0.43 -0.88 4.37
N GLY A 99 -0.41 0.08 3.95
CA GLY A 99 -1.66 0.42 4.61
C GLY A 99 -2.80 -0.54 4.27
N THR A 100 -3.23 -0.57 3.01
CA THR A 100 -4.40 -1.35 2.57
C THR A 100 -4.27 -1.95 1.16
N ARG A 101 -3.13 -1.78 0.49
CA ARG A 101 -2.94 -2.19 -0.90
C ARG A 101 -1.78 -3.20 -1.07
N PRO A 102 -1.94 -4.43 -0.57
CA PRO A 102 -0.95 -5.51 -0.76
C PRO A 102 -0.67 -5.82 -2.23
N ASP A 103 -1.63 -5.60 -3.11
CA ASP A 103 -1.58 -5.83 -4.55
C ASP A 103 -0.49 -5.03 -5.28
N ILE A 104 -0.08 -3.87 -4.74
CA ILE A 104 1.03 -3.09 -5.32
C ILE A 104 2.38 -3.32 -4.61
N ALA A 105 2.45 -4.11 -3.55
CA ALA A 105 3.64 -4.23 -2.71
C ALA A 105 4.89 -4.67 -3.49
N PHE A 106 4.76 -5.67 -4.36
CA PHE A 106 5.84 -6.13 -5.23
C PHE A 106 6.35 -5.03 -6.18
N ALA A 107 5.44 -4.37 -6.88
CA ALA A 107 5.76 -3.33 -7.85
C ALA A 107 6.50 -2.15 -7.20
N VAL A 108 6.00 -1.70 -6.05
CA VAL A 108 6.58 -0.59 -5.30
C VAL A 108 7.94 -0.97 -4.72
N THR A 109 8.08 -2.17 -4.16
CA THR A 109 9.37 -2.65 -3.62
C THR A 109 10.42 -2.73 -4.71
N ARG A 110 10.10 -3.25 -5.91
CA ARG A 110 11.03 -3.27 -7.06
C ARG A 110 11.51 -1.87 -7.43
N LEU A 111 10.60 -0.91 -7.57
CA LEU A 111 10.95 0.46 -7.93
C LEU A 111 11.71 1.17 -6.79
N SER A 112 11.41 0.91 -5.53
CA SER A 112 12.09 1.53 -4.39
C SER A 112 13.59 1.21 -4.30
N ARG A 113 14.05 0.12 -4.90
CA ARG A 113 15.48 -0.23 -5.00
C ARG A 113 16.29 0.83 -5.75
N TYR A 114 15.66 1.54 -6.67
CA TYR A 114 16.29 2.59 -7.49
C TYR A 114 16.09 4.00 -6.93
N ASN A 115 15.81 4.13 -5.64
CA ASN A 115 15.45 5.41 -5.00
C ASN A 115 16.60 6.45 -4.99
N THR A 116 17.84 6.00 -5.18
CA THR A 116 19.03 6.86 -5.28
C THR A 116 19.45 7.14 -6.72
N ASN A 117 19.14 6.24 -7.64
CA ASN A 117 19.61 6.31 -9.02
C ASN A 117 18.54 5.81 -10.03
N PRO A 118 17.35 6.46 -10.08
CA PRO A 118 16.29 6.07 -10.99
C PRO A 118 16.54 6.57 -12.41
N THR A 119 15.93 5.89 -13.38
CA THR A 119 15.80 6.37 -14.76
C THR A 119 14.45 7.07 -14.99
N ASP A 120 14.26 7.76 -16.10
CA ASP A 120 12.95 8.28 -16.51
C ASP A 120 11.92 7.14 -16.70
N GLU A 121 12.37 5.93 -17.00
CA GLU A 121 11.52 4.75 -17.08
C GLU A 121 10.98 4.34 -15.70
N HIS A 122 11.82 4.34 -14.67
CA HIS A 122 11.38 4.10 -13.30
C HIS A 122 10.32 5.11 -12.86
N HIS A 123 10.52 6.40 -13.20
CA HIS A 123 9.54 7.45 -12.92
C HIS A 123 8.21 7.19 -13.65
N ARG A 124 8.26 6.73 -14.90
CA ARG A 124 7.06 6.36 -15.67
C ARG A 124 6.30 5.19 -15.03
N TYR A 125 7.01 4.18 -14.51
CA TYR A 125 6.37 3.06 -13.81
C TYR A 125 5.76 3.44 -12.46
N THR A 126 6.32 4.41 -11.73
CA THR A 126 5.63 4.90 -10.52
C THR A 126 4.30 5.57 -10.86
N GLN A 127 4.24 6.33 -11.96
CA GLN A 127 2.99 6.89 -12.46
C GLN A 127 2.02 5.80 -12.95
N TYR A 128 2.54 4.73 -13.54
CA TYR A 128 1.74 3.59 -13.97
C TYR A 128 1.02 2.92 -12.78
N ILE A 129 1.71 2.74 -11.65
CA ILE A 129 1.09 2.23 -10.42
C ILE A 129 -0.01 3.18 -9.92
N LEU A 130 0.19 4.50 -9.96
CA LEU A 130 -0.86 5.46 -9.60
C LEU A 130 -2.09 5.36 -10.50
N LYS A 131 -1.89 5.11 -11.80
CA LYS A 131 -3.01 4.87 -12.74
C LYS A 131 -3.76 3.58 -12.42
N TYR A 132 -3.06 2.53 -11.99
CA TYR A 132 -3.66 1.30 -11.48
C TYR A 132 -4.48 1.58 -10.21
N LEU A 133 -3.92 2.33 -9.26
CA LEU A 133 -4.63 2.74 -8.04
C LEU A 133 -5.88 3.57 -8.35
N LYS A 134 -5.85 4.42 -9.39
CA LYS A 134 -7.02 5.15 -9.87
C LYS A 134 -8.13 4.20 -10.32
N GLY A 135 -7.81 3.23 -11.18
CA GLY A 135 -8.78 2.24 -11.68
C GLY A 135 -9.33 1.30 -10.59
N THR A 136 -8.61 1.20 -9.47
CA THR A 136 -8.94 0.32 -8.33
C THR A 136 -9.14 1.10 -7.03
N ILE A 137 -9.53 2.37 -7.10
CA ILE A 137 -9.57 3.28 -5.95
C ILE A 137 -10.52 2.82 -4.84
N LYS A 138 -11.56 2.07 -5.17
CA LYS A 138 -12.56 1.53 -4.22
C LYS A 138 -12.15 0.17 -3.63
N THR A 139 -10.98 -0.34 -3.97
CA THR A 139 -10.49 -1.60 -3.40
C THR A 139 -10.22 -1.43 -1.91
N HIS A 140 -10.68 -2.40 -1.12
CA HIS A 140 -10.57 -2.42 0.34
C HIS A 140 -10.13 -3.80 0.82
N ILE A 141 -9.60 -3.88 2.04
CA ILE A 141 -9.44 -5.14 2.74
C ILE A 141 -10.71 -5.37 3.56
N HIS A 142 -11.30 -6.55 3.42
CA HIS A 142 -12.49 -6.97 4.15
C HIS A 142 -12.14 -8.05 5.16
N TYR A 143 -12.54 -7.85 6.40
CA TYR A 143 -12.47 -8.85 7.47
C TYR A 143 -13.89 -9.31 7.77
N ASP A 144 -14.15 -10.60 7.51
CA ASP A 144 -15.46 -11.23 7.74
C ASP A 144 -15.46 -11.96 9.08
N GLY A 145 -16.06 -11.35 10.11
CA GLY A 145 -16.18 -11.93 11.43
C GLY A 145 -17.14 -13.12 11.53
N SER A 146 -17.87 -13.47 10.47
CA SER A 146 -18.64 -14.71 10.37
C SER A 146 -17.78 -15.88 9.84
N SER A 147 -16.64 -15.58 9.22
CA SER A 147 -15.71 -16.60 8.72
C SER A 147 -15.08 -17.39 9.86
N HIS A 148 -15.03 -18.69 9.69
CA HIS A 148 -14.29 -19.62 10.58
C HIS A 148 -12.87 -19.90 10.07
N ALA A 149 -12.43 -19.21 9.00
CA ALA A 149 -11.07 -19.32 8.51
C ALA A 149 -10.09 -18.82 9.56
N GLY A 150 -9.20 -19.70 10.01
CA GLY A 150 -8.12 -19.37 10.92
C GLY A 150 -7.02 -18.53 10.24
N LEU A 151 -5.88 -18.44 10.89
CA LEU A 151 -4.69 -17.81 10.30
C LEU A 151 -4.16 -18.68 9.16
N ILE A 152 -4.06 -18.10 7.95
CA ILE A 152 -3.51 -18.75 6.77
C ILE A 152 -2.32 -17.93 6.29
N GLY A 153 -1.20 -18.58 6.00
CA GLY A 153 0.01 -17.98 5.45
C GLY A 153 0.28 -18.48 4.05
N TYR A 154 0.69 -17.57 3.17
CA TYR A 154 1.19 -17.86 1.82
C TYR A 154 2.59 -17.30 1.72
N SER A 155 3.50 -18.05 1.10
CA SER A 155 4.85 -17.59 0.79
C SER A 155 5.24 -18.06 -0.61
N ASP A 156 6.00 -17.21 -1.30
CA ASP A 156 6.56 -17.50 -2.62
C ASP A 156 7.92 -16.83 -2.76
N SER A 157 8.76 -17.34 -3.65
CA SER A 157 10.06 -16.73 -3.95
C SER A 157 10.44 -16.99 -5.41
N ASP A 158 10.93 -15.96 -6.10
CA ASP A 158 11.56 -16.14 -7.40
C ASP A 158 13.00 -16.66 -7.28
N TRP A 159 13.56 -17.10 -8.40
CA TRP A 159 14.95 -17.53 -8.49
C TRP A 159 15.77 -16.51 -9.25
N GLY A 160 16.44 -15.56 -8.53
CA GLY A 160 17.44 -14.65 -9.12
C GLY A 160 16.93 -13.80 -10.28
N GLU A 161 15.66 -13.35 -10.24
CA GLU A 161 15.03 -12.60 -11.35
C GLU A 161 15.63 -11.19 -11.52
N ASN A 162 16.23 -10.63 -10.47
CA ASN A 162 16.89 -9.34 -10.56
C ASN A 162 18.18 -9.46 -11.39
N LYS A 163 18.23 -8.74 -12.51
CA LYS A 163 19.39 -8.79 -13.43
C LYS A 163 20.61 -8.01 -12.94
N ASP A 164 20.43 -7.04 -12.03
CA ASP A 164 21.54 -6.21 -11.53
C ASP A 164 22.39 -6.95 -10.48
N ASP A 165 21.74 -7.68 -9.55
CA ASP A 165 22.43 -8.32 -8.42
C ASP A 165 22.10 -9.82 -8.23
N ARG A 166 21.25 -10.38 -9.08
CA ARG A 166 20.79 -11.77 -9.01
C ARG A 166 20.07 -12.15 -7.70
N HIS A 167 19.61 -11.16 -6.94
CA HIS A 167 18.85 -11.44 -5.74
C HIS A 167 17.43 -11.90 -6.08
N SER A 168 16.99 -12.92 -5.35
CA SER A 168 15.62 -13.40 -5.38
C SER A 168 14.70 -12.46 -4.60
N THR A 169 13.47 -12.31 -5.05
CA THR A 169 12.43 -11.60 -4.32
C THR A 169 11.54 -12.60 -3.61
N SER A 170 11.32 -12.43 -2.31
CA SER A 170 10.41 -13.25 -1.52
C SER A 170 9.12 -12.50 -1.25
N GLY A 171 8.00 -13.18 -1.40
CA GLY A 171 6.66 -12.70 -1.07
C GLY A 171 6.07 -13.49 0.10
N GLN A 172 5.34 -12.80 0.99
CA GLN A 172 4.53 -13.44 2.01
C GLN A 172 3.24 -12.67 2.24
N VAL A 173 2.15 -13.41 2.49
CA VAL A 173 0.86 -12.85 2.89
C VAL A 173 0.26 -13.73 3.98
N PHE A 174 -0.19 -13.10 5.06
CA PHE A 174 -0.99 -13.76 6.09
C PHE A 174 -2.39 -13.20 6.09
N THR A 175 -3.39 -14.07 6.15
CA THR A 175 -4.80 -13.70 6.20
C THR A 175 -5.46 -14.23 7.46
N LEU A 176 -6.40 -13.47 8.01
CA LEU A 176 -7.28 -13.83 9.11
C LEU A 176 -8.67 -13.30 8.82
N PHE A 177 -9.72 -14.08 9.08
CA PHE A 177 -11.10 -13.70 8.74
C PHE A 177 -11.25 -13.29 7.27
N ASN A 178 -10.60 -13.99 6.35
CA ASN A 178 -10.54 -13.75 4.91
C ASN A 178 -9.85 -12.43 4.49
N GLY A 179 -9.39 -11.60 5.43
CA GLY A 179 -8.68 -10.36 5.15
C GLY A 179 -7.16 -10.49 5.35
N ALA A 180 -6.38 -9.79 4.55
CA ALA A 180 -4.92 -9.72 4.73
C ALA A 180 -4.59 -8.91 6.00
N ILE A 181 -3.75 -9.47 6.90
CA ILE A 181 -3.32 -8.86 8.15
C ILE A 181 -1.83 -8.53 8.18
N SER A 182 -1.05 -9.19 7.34
CA SER A 182 0.39 -8.93 7.18
C SER A 182 0.82 -9.37 5.80
N TRP A 183 1.64 -8.57 5.15
CA TRP A 183 2.22 -8.90 3.83
C TRP A 183 3.55 -8.21 3.65
N ARG A 184 4.39 -8.81 2.83
CA ARG A 184 5.70 -8.28 2.49
C ARG A 184 6.14 -8.80 1.12
N SER A 185 6.81 -7.94 0.36
CA SER A 185 7.65 -8.31 -0.77
C SER A 185 9.06 -7.78 -0.50
N ARG A 186 10.09 -8.58 -0.67
CA ARG A 186 11.47 -8.19 -0.34
C ARG A 186 12.46 -8.86 -1.29
#